data_1cf15cfdafb4b80c13c20909816c4509
#
_entry.id   1cf15cfdafb4b80c13c20909816c4509
#
_cell.length_a   1.000
_cell.length_b   1.000
_cell.length_c   1.000
_cell.angle_alpha   90.00
_cell.angle_beta   90.00
_cell.angle_gamma   90.00
#
_symmetry.space_group_name_H-M   'P 1'
#
loop_
_entity.id
_entity.type
_entity.pdbx_description
1 polymer ?
#
loop_
_entity_poly.entity_id
_entity_poly.type
_entity_poly.pdbx_seq_one_letter_code
_entity_poly.pdbx_strand_id
1 'polypeptide(L)'
;MKTVEILFWIGLFIVFYTYVGYGIILFLLVKIKEIFSKNENNKGVRDLPEVTLLIAAYNEESVVDSKMTNCLELDYPTELLKIVWVTDGSDDNTNTLLANYQRADVLFEPARGGKTAAVNRAMDYIKSPIVVLTDANTYLNKEAIMEIVTLFNDPKVGCVAGEKRVLSKDKDTASAGGEGLYWMYESKLKDLDSRLYSAVGAAGELYAVRRELYKHMEKSVLLDDFIQSMQIAMR
;
A
#
# COMPACT_ATOMS: atom_id res chain seq x y z
N MET A 1 49.57 4.36 2.98
CA MET A 1 48.98 4.65 1.64
C MET A 1 48.11 3.50 1.14
N LYS A 2 48.60 2.26 1.00
CA LYS A 2 47.80 1.12 0.50
C LYS A 2 46.48 0.83 1.27
N THR A 3 46.51 0.97 2.60
CA THR A 3 45.33 0.73 3.43
C THR A 3 44.22 1.75 3.15
N VAL A 4 44.55 3.03 2.98
CA VAL A 4 43.57 4.10 2.67
C VAL A 4 43.00 3.90 1.28
N GLU A 5 43.82 3.49 0.33
CA GLU A 5 43.39 3.16 -1.04
C GLU A 5 42.40 1.98 -1.05
N ILE A 6 42.71 0.91 -0.31
CA ILE A 6 41.79 -0.25 -0.16
C ILE A 6 40.47 0.18 0.44
N LEU A 7 40.49 0.97 1.53
CA LEU A 7 39.27 1.44 2.17
C LEU A 7 38.45 2.34 1.23
N PHE A 8 39.07 3.18 0.41
CA PHE A 8 38.40 3.98 -0.60
C PHE A 8 37.66 3.11 -1.63
N TRP A 9 38.32 2.09 -2.18
CA TRP A 9 37.70 1.21 -3.17
C TRP A 9 36.60 0.35 -2.58
N ILE A 10 36.73 -0.12 -1.31
CA ILE A 10 35.66 -0.81 -0.59
C ILE A 10 34.45 0.12 -0.40
N GLY A 11 34.69 1.36 0.04
CA GLY A 11 33.63 2.35 0.20
C GLY A 11 32.91 2.64 -1.12
N LEU A 12 33.64 2.85 -2.19
CA LEU A 12 33.09 3.08 -3.52
C LEU A 12 32.28 1.87 -4.01
N PHE A 13 32.75 0.66 -3.78
CA PHE A 13 32.06 -0.58 -4.12
C PHE A 13 30.73 -0.71 -3.32
N ILE A 14 30.75 -0.41 -2.02
CA ILE A 14 29.52 -0.43 -1.18
C ILE A 14 28.49 0.54 -1.75
N VAL A 15 28.90 1.78 -2.05
CA VAL A 15 27.99 2.79 -2.63
C VAL A 15 27.44 2.30 -3.96
N PHE A 16 28.30 1.85 -4.86
CA PHE A 16 27.87 1.32 -6.17
C PHE A 16 26.91 0.14 -6.01
N TYR A 17 27.24 -0.83 -5.13
CA TYR A 17 26.40 -1.98 -4.88
C TYR A 17 25.02 -1.59 -4.35
N THR A 18 24.98 -0.66 -3.39
CA THR A 18 23.73 -0.24 -2.76
C THR A 18 22.78 0.43 -3.76
N TYR A 19 23.29 1.32 -4.62
CA TYR A 19 22.46 2.09 -5.52
C TYR A 19 22.21 1.45 -6.89
N VAL A 20 23.11 0.59 -7.36
CA VAL A 20 23.03 0.04 -8.72
C VAL A 20 23.19 -1.49 -8.72
N GLY A 21 24.19 -2.00 -8.03
CA GLY A 21 24.58 -3.43 -8.06
C GLY A 21 23.47 -4.34 -7.55
N TYR A 22 22.78 -3.94 -6.47
CA TYR A 22 21.64 -4.69 -5.92
C TYR A 22 20.55 -4.88 -6.96
N GLY A 23 20.12 -3.81 -7.62
CA GLY A 23 19.08 -3.88 -8.65
C GLY A 23 19.45 -4.76 -9.84
N ILE A 24 20.72 -4.73 -10.25
CA ILE A 24 21.22 -5.61 -11.34
C ILE A 24 21.15 -7.08 -10.91
N ILE A 25 21.65 -7.41 -9.72
CA ILE A 25 21.65 -8.79 -9.21
C ILE A 25 20.23 -9.29 -9.05
N LEU A 26 19.35 -8.48 -8.47
CA LEU A 26 17.93 -8.80 -8.28
C LEU A 26 17.25 -9.08 -9.63
N PHE A 27 17.48 -8.24 -10.63
CA PHE A 27 16.96 -8.44 -11.98
C PHE A 27 17.41 -9.77 -12.60
N LEU A 28 18.70 -10.10 -12.47
CA LEU A 28 19.25 -11.36 -12.98
C LEU A 28 18.65 -12.58 -12.26
N LEU A 29 18.49 -12.53 -10.93
CA LEU A 29 17.88 -13.60 -10.15
C LEU A 29 16.42 -13.82 -10.53
N VAL A 30 15.65 -12.73 -10.73
CA VAL A 30 14.26 -12.81 -11.20
C VAL A 30 14.22 -13.46 -12.59
N LYS A 31 15.08 -13.06 -13.51
CA LYS A 31 15.14 -13.66 -14.86
C LYS A 31 15.48 -15.15 -14.82
N ILE A 32 16.41 -15.56 -13.98
CA ILE A 32 16.75 -16.97 -13.77
C ILE A 32 15.52 -17.72 -13.23
N LYS A 33 14.86 -17.17 -12.19
CA LYS A 33 13.63 -17.78 -11.63
C LYS A 33 12.54 -17.94 -12.68
N GLU A 34 12.32 -16.95 -13.53
CA GLU A 34 11.30 -16.98 -14.58
C GLU A 34 11.57 -18.07 -15.63
N ILE A 35 12.84 -18.34 -15.97
CA ILE A 35 13.21 -19.43 -16.90
C ILE A 35 12.82 -20.79 -16.34
N PHE A 36 12.97 -20.99 -15.01
CA PHE A 36 12.68 -22.25 -14.35
C PHE A 36 11.23 -22.34 -13.83
N SER A 37 10.53 -21.22 -13.69
CA SER A 37 9.12 -21.18 -13.28
C SER A 37 8.24 -21.49 -14.50
N LYS A 38 7.45 -22.57 -14.43
CA LYS A 38 6.36 -22.76 -15.39
C LYS A 38 5.38 -21.61 -15.21
N ASN A 39 5.08 -20.90 -16.30
CA ASN A 39 4.01 -19.91 -16.36
C ASN A 39 2.70 -20.56 -15.91
N GLU A 40 2.34 -20.43 -14.66
CA GLU A 40 0.95 -20.65 -14.25
C GLU A 40 0.18 -19.45 -14.79
N ASN A 41 -0.47 -19.68 -15.94
CA ASN A 41 -1.33 -18.70 -16.58
C ASN A 41 -2.24 -18.08 -15.53
N ASN A 42 -2.19 -16.78 -15.42
CA ASN A 42 -3.12 -15.94 -14.65
C ASN A 42 -4.55 -16.31 -15.10
N LYS A 43 -5.16 -17.29 -14.43
CA LYS A 43 -6.58 -17.59 -14.60
C LYS A 43 -7.28 -16.39 -13.98
N GLY A 44 -7.99 -15.61 -14.81
CA GLY A 44 -8.79 -14.49 -14.32
C GLY A 44 -9.61 -14.91 -13.09
N VAL A 45 -9.89 -13.96 -12.21
CA VAL A 45 -10.67 -14.20 -11.00
C VAL A 45 -12.02 -14.76 -11.41
N ARG A 46 -12.31 -16.02 -11.05
CA ARG A 46 -13.57 -16.67 -11.41
C ARG A 46 -14.72 -16.11 -10.58
N ASP A 47 -14.46 -15.88 -9.28
CA ASP A 47 -15.42 -15.31 -8.34
C ASP A 47 -14.73 -14.15 -7.61
N LEU A 48 -15.25 -12.94 -7.80
CA LEU A 48 -14.73 -11.74 -7.14
C LEU A 48 -15.08 -11.78 -5.64
N PRO A 49 -14.12 -11.60 -4.74
CA PRO A 49 -14.37 -11.59 -3.31
C PRO A 49 -15.02 -10.28 -2.84
N GLU A 50 -15.65 -10.30 -1.67
CA GLU A 50 -15.97 -9.06 -0.97
C GLU A 50 -14.66 -8.34 -0.55
N VAL A 51 -14.62 -7.04 -0.80
CA VAL A 51 -13.50 -6.16 -0.42
C VAL A 51 -14.01 -5.02 0.44
N THR A 52 -13.29 -4.70 1.49
CA THR A 52 -13.50 -3.44 2.22
C THR A 52 -12.37 -2.47 1.91
N LEU A 53 -12.72 -1.30 1.39
CA LEU A 53 -11.82 -0.15 1.29
C LEU A 53 -11.92 0.63 2.60
N LEU A 54 -10.88 0.53 3.42
CA LEU A 54 -10.76 1.17 4.72
C LEU A 54 -9.96 2.47 4.61
N ILE A 55 -10.56 3.58 5.02
CA ILE A 55 -9.97 4.91 4.97
C ILE A 55 -9.90 5.46 6.39
N ALA A 56 -8.68 5.68 6.88
CA ALA A 56 -8.46 6.33 8.18
C ALA A 56 -8.38 7.85 7.99
N ALA A 57 -9.10 8.59 8.83
CA ALA A 57 -9.17 10.05 8.75
C ALA A 57 -9.11 10.73 10.12
N TYR A 58 -8.42 11.86 10.16
CA TYR A 58 -8.41 12.81 11.26
C TYR A 58 -8.30 14.23 10.71
N ASN A 59 -9.36 15.02 10.82
CA ASN A 59 -9.45 16.40 10.31
C ASN A 59 -9.13 16.49 8.81
N GLU A 60 -9.90 15.77 8.00
CA GLU A 60 -9.70 15.63 6.55
C GLU A 60 -10.86 16.24 5.74
N GLU A 61 -11.58 17.25 6.30
CA GLU A 61 -12.74 17.87 5.65
C GLU A 61 -12.47 18.34 4.21
N SER A 62 -11.25 18.79 3.93
CA SER A 62 -10.87 19.32 2.62
C SER A 62 -10.81 18.28 1.50
N VAL A 63 -10.71 16.98 1.85
CA VAL A 63 -10.53 15.90 0.88
C VAL A 63 -11.68 14.88 0.85
N VAL A 64 -12.62 14.95 1.79
CA VAL A 64 -13.75 13.99 1.89
C VAL A 64 -14.48 13.83 0.56
N ASP A 65 -14.96 14.94 -0.03
CA ASP A 65 -15.79 14.88 -1.24
C ASP A 65 -15.01 14.34 -2.44
N SER A 66 -13.76 14.77 -2.61
CA SER A 66 -12.91 14.33 -3.69
C SER A 66 -12.49 12.85 -3.53
N LYS A 67 -12.21 12.41 -2.29
CA LYS A 67 -11.92 11.00 -2.00
C LYS A 67 -13.14 10.12 -2.22
N MET A 68 -14.32 10.54 -1.77
CA MET A 68 -15.55 9.79 -2.00
C MET A 68 -15.87 9.66 -3.49
N THR A 69 -15.72 10.73 -4.26
CA THR A 69 -15.85 10.68 -5.74
C THR A 69 -14.90 9.64 -6.33
N ASN A 70 -13.62 9.66 -5.93
CA ASN A 70 -12.64 8.69 -6.37
C ASN A 70 -13.02 7.24 -5.99
N CYS A 71 -13.52 7.02 -4.77
CA CYS A 71 -13.97 5.69 -4.33
C CYS A 71 -15.18 5.16 -5.12
N LEU A 72 -16.12 6.04 -5.50
CA LEU A 72 -17.30 5.68 -6.27
C LEU A 72 -17.01 5.41 -7.75
N GLU A 73 -15.88 5.91 -8.26
CA GLU A 73 -15.43 5.67 -9.64
C GLU A 73 -14.56 4.40 -9.80
N LEU A 74 -14.29 3.65 -8.73
CA LEU A 74 -13.50 2.42 -8.78
C LEU A 74 -14.23 1.34 -9.57
N ASP A 75 -13.50 0.69 -10.48
CA ASP A 75 -13.99 -0.39 -11.33
C ASP A 75 -14.01 -1.72 -10.55
N TYR A 76 -15.00 -1.86 -9.67
CA TYR A 76 -15.28 -3.07 -8.91
C TYR A 76 -16.78 -3.18 -8.64
N PRO A 77 -17.38 -4.40 -8.65
CA PRO A 77 -18.81 -4.56 -8.41
C PRO A 77 -19.24 -3.87 -7.11
N THR A 78 -20.22 -2.99 -7.21
CA THR A 78 -20.66 -2.12 -6.12
C THR A 78 -21.13 -2.90 -4.90
N GLU A 79 -21.76 -4.06 -5.12
CA GLU A 79 -22.25 -4.97 -4.10
C GLU A 79 -21.15 -5.72 -3.36
N LEU A 80 -19.96 -5.81 -3.95
CA LEU A 80 -18.78 -6.47 -3.38
C LEU A 80 -17.77 -5.50 -2.78
N LEU A 81 -17.92 -4.18 -3.01
CA LEU A 81 -17.04 -3.15 -2.47
C LEU A 81 -17.74 -2.38 -1.34
N LYS A 82 -17.26 -2.56 -0.12
CA LYS A 82 -17.66 -1.78 1.05
C LYS A 82 -16.67 -0.64 1.27
N ILE A 83 -17.17 0.57 1.47
CA ILE A 83 -16.35 1.75 1.79
C ILE A 83 -16.54 2.03 3.28
N VAL A 84 -15.48 1.93 4.05
CA VAL A 84 -15.49 2.17 5.49
C VAL A 84 -14.52 3.30 5.81
N TRP A 85 -15.04 4.35 6.43
CA TRP A 85 -14.25 5.41 7.01
C TRP A 85 -14.13 5.20 8.52
N VAL A 86 -12.92 5.27 9.04
CA VAL A 86 -12.68 5.31 10.47
C VAL A 86 -12.14 6.67 10.85
N THR A 87 -12.93 7.44 11.59
CA THR A 87 -12.55 8.77 12.05
C THR A 87 -12.23 8.73 13.53
N ASP A 88 -11.14 9.42 13.92
CA ASP A 88 -10.52 9.29 15.23
C ASP A 88 -10.30 10.66 15.88
N GLY A 89 -11.35 11.17 16.56
CA GLY A 89 -11.31 12.46 17.25
C GLY A 89 -11.33 13.66 16.31
N SER A 90 -11.88 13.53 15.09
CA SER A 90 -12.05 14.69 14.19
C SER A 90 -13.01 15.71 14.80
N ASP A 91 -12.56 16.96 14.86
CA ASP A 91 -13.29 18.12 15.40
C ASP A 91 -13.64 19.17 14.32
N ASP A 92 -13.31 18.89 13.05
CA ASP A 92 -13.73 19.63 11.86
C ASP A 92 -15.02 19.07 11.24
N ASN A 93 -15.34 19.46 10.00
CA ASN A 93 -16.54 19.00 9.29
C ASN A 93 -16.41 17.59 8.66
N THR A 94 -15.31 16.86 8.87
CA THR A 94 -15.10 15.52 8.29
C THR A 94 -16.30 14.61 8.47
N ASN A 95 -16.78 14.43 9.71
CA ASN A 95 -17.90 13.54 10.00
C ASN A 95 -19.22 14.04 9.42
N THR A 96 -19.45 15.36 9.41
CA THR A 96 -20.64 15.98 8.84
C THR A 96 -20.72 15.77 7.32
N LEU A 97 -19.59 15.91 6.63
CA LEU A 97 -19.51 15.67 5.19
C LEU A 97 -19.72 14.19 4.86
N LEU A 98 -19.08 13.28 5.61
CA LEU A 98 -19.24 11.84 5.43
C LEU A 98 -20.68 11.36 5.60
N ALA A 99 -21.46 11.99 6.51
CA ALA A 99 -22.88 11.65 6.73
C ALA A 99 -23.77 11.86 5.48
N ASN A 100 -23.33 12.64 4.50
CA ASN A 100 -24.04 12.84 3.24
C ASN A 100 -23.89 11.65 2.26
N TYR A 101 -22.96 10.71 2.52
CA TYR A 101 -22.66 9.59 1.64
C TYR A 101 -23.25 8.27 2.17
N GLN A 102 -24.40 7.85 1.64
CA GLN A 102 -25.05 6.58 2.02
C GLN A 102 -24.20 5.33 1.72
N ARG A 103 -23.21 5.44 0.87
CA ARG A 103 -22.31 4.36 0.48
C ARG A 103 -21.09 4.20 1.40
N ALA A 104 -20.93 5.08 2.38
CA ALA A 104 -19.84 5.04 3.34
C ALA A 104 -20.34 4.64 4.72
N ASP A 105 -19.79 3.57 5.27
CA ASP A 105 -19.94 3.26 6.69
C ASP A 105 -18.92 4.10 7.47
N VAL A 106 -19.39 4.86 8.47
CA VAL A 106 -18.51 5.75 9.26
C VAL A 106 -18.39 5.23 10.70
N LEU A 107 -17.19 4.85 11.07
CA LEU A 107 -16.84 4.41 12.41
C LEU A 107 -16.17 5.56 13.17
N PHE A 108 -16.98 6.38 13.82
CA PHE A 108 -16.51 7.57 14.57
C PHE A 108 -16.17 7.23 16.01
N GLU A 109 -15.06 7.77 16.51
CA GLU A 109 -14.68 7.79 17.93
C GLU A 109 -14.37 9.23 18.34
N PRO A 110 -15.02 9.79 19.37
CA PRO A 110 -14.78 11.17 19.80
C PRO A 110 -13.39 11.39 20.41
N ALA A 111 -12.86 10.37 21.07
CA ALA A 111 -11.54 10.43 21.69
C ALA A 111 -10.47 10.01 20.71
N ARG A 112 -9.45 10.85 20.52
CA ARG A 112 -8.32 10.56 19.63
C ARG A 112 -7.43 9.46 20.21
N GLY A 113 -7.37 8.32 19.52
CA GLY A 113 -6.54 7.17 19.89
C GLY A 113 -5.32 6.95 18.99
N GLY A 114 -5.24 7.67 17.85
CA GLY A 114 -4.21 7.54 16.81
C GLY A 114 -4.58 6.54 15.71
N LYS A 115 -3.91 6.67 14.54
CA LYS A 115 -4.21 5.88 13.33
C LYS A 115 -4.26 4.39 13.60
N THR A 116 -3.28 3.84 14.30
CA THR A 116 -3.21 2.40 14.61
C THR A 116 -4.41 1.93 15.44
N ALA A 117 -4.85 2.72 16.45
CA ALA A 117 -6.02 2.39 17.25
C ALA A 117 -7.31 2.44 16.42
N ALA A 118 -7.43 3.43 15.54
CA ALA A 118 -8.56 3.57 14.63
C ALA A 118 -8.65 2.39 13.66
N VAL A 119 -7.54 2.01 13.03
CA VAL A 119 -7.47 0.85 12.13
C VAL A 119 -7.81 -0.44 12.86
N ASN A 120 -7.26 -0.70 14.04
CA ASN A 120 -7.60 -1.87 14.85
C ASN A 120 -9.12 -1.96 15.10
N ARG A 121 -9.75 -0.85 15.51
CA ARG A 121 -11.21 -0.77 15.73
C ARG A 121 -11.99 -1.08 14.47
N ALA A 122 -11.56 -0.55 13.33
CA ALA A 122 -12.21 -0.84 12.05
C ALA A 122 -12.09 -2.31 11.66
N MET A 123 -10.94 -2.93 11.90
CA MET A 123 -10.71 -4.35 11.60
C MET A 123 -11.60 -5.30 12.41
N ASP A 124 -12.02 -4.92 13.61
CA ASP A 124 -13.01 -5.68 14.38
C ASP A 124 -14.40 -5.65 13.74
N TYR A 125 -14.76 -4.52 13.13
CA TYR A 125 -16.02 -4.32 12.41
C TYR A 125 -16.03 -5.06 11.06
N ILE A 126 -14.95 -5.01 10.31
CA ILE A 126 -14.82 -5.52 8.94
C ILE A 126 -14.91 -7.06 8.91
N LYS A 127 -15.67 -7.61 7.94
CA LYS A 127 -15.85 -9.06 7.73
C LYS A 127 -15.36 -9.54 6.37
N SER A 128 -15.14 -8.63 5.43
CA SER A 128 -14.65 -8.97 4.09
C SER A 128 -13.30 -9.69 4.15
N PRO A 129 -13.05 -10.69 3.29
CA PRO A 129 -11.81 -11.48 3.31
C PRO A 129 -10.57 -10.65 2.93
N ILE A 130 -10.75 -9.59 2.13
CA ILE A 130 -9.69 -8.68 1.71
C ILE A 130 -10.02 -7.28 2.23
N VAL A 131 -9.04 -6.65 2.85
CA VAL A 131 -9.13 -5.26 3.31
C VAL A 131 -8.05 -4.45 2.61
N VAL A 132 -8.48 -3.42 1.91
CA VAL A 132 -7.61 -2.43 1.26
C VAL A 132 -7.57 -1.20 2.14
N LEU A 133 -6.39 -0.83 2.61
CA LEU A 133 -6.17 0.33 3.45
C LEU A 133 -5.59 1.46 2.61
N THR A 134 -6.13 2.66 2.78
CA THR A 134 -5.66 3.85 2.05
C THR A 134 -5.84 5.10 2.90
N ASP A 135 -4.98 6.09 2.69
CA ASP A 135 -5.12 7.40 3.33
C ASP A 135 -6.22 8.23 2.65
N ALA A 136 -6.82 9.15 3.40
CA ALA A 136 -7.90 10.01 2.92
C ALA A 136 -7.46 10.92 1.75
N ASN A 137 -6.21 11.36 1.74
CA ASN A 137 -5.63 12.24 0.73
C ASN A 137 -4.99 11.51 -0.47
N THR A 138 -5.10 10.18 -0.54
CA THR A 138 -4.56 9.36 -1.63
C THR A 138 -5.63 9.07 -2.68
N TYR A 139 -5.32 9.26 -3.96
CA TYR A 139 -6.21 8.92 -5.08
C TYR A 139 -5.80 7.59 -5.70
N LEU A 140 -6.80 6.73 -5.91
CA LEU A 140 -6.63 5.42 -6.53
C LEU A 140 -6.97 5.49 -8.03
N ASN A 141 -6.23 4.75 -8.87
CA ASN A 141 -6.65 4.51 -10.23
C ASN A 141 -7.91 3.61 -10.24
N LYS A 142 -8.71 3.71 -11.29
CA LYS A 142 -10.02 3.02 -11.35
C LYS A 142 -9.90 1.50 -11.20
N GLU A 143 -8.84 0.92 -11.73
CA GLU A 143 -8.57 -0.52 -11.76
C GLU A 143 -7.91 -1.03 -10.48
N ALA A 144 -7.54 -0.17 -9.52
CA ALA A 144 -6.72 -0.51 -8.36
C ALA A 144 -7.23 -1.71 -7.56
N ILE A 145 -8.54 -1.76 -7.28
CA ILE A 145 -9.13 -2.87 -6.50
C ILE A 145 -9.05 -4.18 -7.29
N MET A 146 -9.36 -4.14 -8.59
CA MET A 146 -9.31 -5.32 -9.46
C MET A 146 -7.87 -5.85 -9.58
N GLU A 147 -6.89 -4.98 -9.76
CA GLU A 147 -5.48 -5.34 -9.83
C GLU A 147 -5.01 -6.00 -8.52
N ILE A 148 -5.35 -5.41 -7.37
CA ILE A 148 -5.04 -5.95 -6.04
C ILE A 148 -5.67 -7.33 -5.86
N VAL A 149 -6.96 -7.47 -6.14
CA VAL A 149 -7.70 -8.74 -5.98
C VAL A 149 -7.12 -9.86 -6.86
N THR A 150 -6.70 -9.50 -8.07
CA THR A 150 -6.07 -10.46 -8.99
C THR A 150 -4.81 -11.09 -8.41
N LEU A 151 -4.01 -10.33 -7.65
CA LEU A 151 -2.82 -10.84 -6.98
C LEU A 151 -3.16 -11.81 -5.84
N PHE A 152 -4.28 -11.60 -5.16
CA PHE A 152 -4.76 -12.52 -4.11
C PHE A 152 -5.31 -13.85 -4.63
N ASN A 153 -5.37 -14.08 -5.94
CA ASN A 153 -5.65 -15.43 -6.50
C ASN A 153 -4.56 -16.44 -6.12
N ASP A 154 -3.33 -15.99 -5.91
CA ASP A 154 -2.30 -16.83 -5.32
C ASP A 154 -2.53 -16.90 -3.78
N PRO A 155 -2.79 -18.09 -3.22
CA PRO A 155 -3.00 -18.24 -1.78
C PRO A 155 -1.77 -17.90 -0.94
N LYS A 156 -0.58 -17.83 -1.54
CA LYS A 156 0.66 -17.42 -0.89
C LYS A 156 0.75 -15.91 -0.71
N VAL A 157 -0.04 -15.13 -1.45
CA VAL A 157 -0.06 -13.67 -1.31
C VAL A 157 -0.90 -13.29 -0.10
N GLY A 158 -0.25 -12.79 0.94
CA GLY A 158 -0.91 -12.34 2.18
C GLY A 158 -1.07 -10.82 2.27
N CYS A 159 -0.21 -10.08 1.57
CA CYS A 159 -0.23 -8.62 1.51
C CYS A 159 0.14 -8.14 0.10
N VAL A 160 -0.49 -7.05 -0.34
CA VAL A 160 -0.21 -6.38 -1.61
C VAL A 160 0.03 -4.90 -1.32
N ALA A 161 1.15 -4.35 -1.77
CA ALA A 161 1.45 -2.93 -1.67
C ALA A 161 1.13 -2.23 -2.99
N GLY A 162 0.51 -1.05 -2.91
CA GLY A 162 0.29 -0.19 -4.06
C GLY A 162 1.58 0.51 -4.52
N GLU A 163 1.61 0.93 -5.77
CA GLU A 163 2.67 1.80 -6.30
C GLU A 163 2.30 3.26 -6.04
N LYS A 164 3.19 3.99 -5.35
CA LYS A 164 3.03 5.43 -5.17
C LYS A 164 3.51 6.18 -6.40
N ARG A 165 2.64 7.04 -6.95
CA ARG A 165 2.98 7.99 -8.01
C ARG A 165 2.71 9.41 -7.54
N VAL A 166 3.74 10.24 -7.54
CA VAL A 166 3.60 11.64 -7.19
C VAL A 166 3.08 12.40 -8.40
N LEU A 167 1.88 12.96 -8.30
CA LEU A 167 1.32 13.87 -9.31
C LEU A 167 1.89 15.27 -9.04
N SER A 168 3.02 15.62 -9.67
CA SER A 168 3.53 16.99 -9.61
C SER A 168 2.73 17.89 -10.56
N LYS A 169 2.10 18.93 -10.01
CA LYS A 169 1.45 20.00 -10.81
C LYS A 169 2.48 20.86 -11.56
N ASP A 170 3.70 20.96 -11.05
CA ASP A 170 4.81 21.73 -11.62
C ASP A 170 5.90 20.79 -12.13
N LYS A 171 5.87 20.50 -13.45
CA LYS A 171 6.88 19.67 -14.12
C LYS A 171 8.27 20.33 -14.25
N ASP A 172 8.42 21.58 -13.83
CA ASP A 172 9.56 22.43 -14.19
C ASP A 172 10.61 22.62 -13.08
N THR A 173 10.51 21.91 -11.94
CA THR A 173 11.56 21.98 -10.93
C THR A 173 12.45 20.73 -10.96
N ALA A 174 13.77 20.95 -11.00
CA ALA A 174 14.77 19.86 -10.94
C ALA A 174 14.58 18.92 -9.74
N SER A 175 14.01 19.43 -8.64
CA SER A 175 13.63 18.66 -7.44
C SER A 175 12.50 17.67 -7.72
N ALA A 176 11.45 18.08 -8.46
CA ALA A 176 10.33 17.19 -8.80
C ALA A 176 10.74 16.05 -9.75
N GLY A 177 11.70 16.32 -10.64
CA GLY A 177 12.28 15.30 -11.52
C GLY A 177 13.09 14.24 -10.76
N GLY A 178 13.89 14.67 -9.77
CA GLY A 178 14.70 13.76 -8.93
C GLY A 178 13.84 12.87 -8.03
N GLU A 179 12.80 13.43 -7.41
CA GLU A 179 11.86 12.68 -6.57
C GLU A 179 11.09 11.63 -7.39
N GLY A 180 10.62 12.00 -8.58
CA GLY A 180 9.92 11.06 -9.48
C GLY A 180 10.79 9.88 -9.90
N LEU A 181 12.08 10.13 -10.22
CA LEU A 181 13.03 9.06 -10.57
C LEU A 181 13.32 8.14 -9.38
N TYR A 182 13.43 8.69 -8.17
CA TYR A 182 13.63 7.89 -6.95
C TYR A 182 12.45 6.93 -6.74
N TRP A 183 11.22 7.44 -6.78
CA TRP A 183 10.01 6.61 -6.59
C TRP A 183 9.85 5.55 -7.68
N MET A 184 10.17 5.87 -8.94
CA MET A 184 10.18 4.89 -10.02
C MET A 184 11.21 3.78 -9.79
N TYR A 185 12.41 4.12 -9.33
CA TYR A 185 13.45 3.16 -9.02
C TYR A 185 13.05 2.27 -7.84
N GLU A 186 12.56 2.85 -6.75
CA GLU A 186 12.09 2.10 -5.58
C GLU A 186 10.95 1.15 -5.93
N SER A 187 9.94 1.63 -6.68
CA SER A 187 8.84 0.79 -7.14
C SER A 187 9.33 -0.38 -7.99
N LYS A 188 10.34 -0.14 -8.85
CA LYS A 188 10.92 -1.21 -9.66
C LYS A 188 11.68 -2.24 -8.84
N LEU A 189 12.38 -1.83 -7.79
CA LEU A 189 13.02 -2.76 -6.87
C LEU A 189 11.99 -3.60 -6.12
N LYS A 190 10.91 -2.96 -5.60
CA LYS A 190 9.82 -3.68 -4.91
C LYS A 190 9.11 -4.68 -5.84
N ASP A 191 8.90 -4.34 -7.11
CA ASP A 191 8.36 -5.28 -8.12
C ASP A 191 9.29 -6.50 -8.27
N LEU A 192 10.59 -6.28 -8.44
CA LEU A 192 11.56 -7.36 -8.59
C LEU A 192 11.67 -8.22 -7.32
N ASP A 193 11.69 -7.60 -6.13
CA ASP A 193 11.70 -8.32 -4.85
C ASP A 193 10.47 -9.22 -4.71
N SER A 194 9.28 -8.70 -5.01
CA SER A 194 8.03 -9.46 -4.95
C SER A 194 8.03 -10.64 -5.93
N ARG A 195 8.59 -10.47 -7.12
CA ARG A 195 8.72 -11.53 -8.12
C ARG A 195 9.75 -12.56 -7.73
N LEU A 196 10.83 -12.16 -7.04
CA LEU A 196 11.82 -13.10 -6.52
C LEU A 196 11.27 -13.89 -5.33
N TYR A 197 10.71 -13.21 -4.34
CA TYR A 197 10.14 -13.83 -3.13
C TYR A 197 9.03 -12.97 -2.50
N SER A 198 9.38 -11.84 -1.89
CA SER A 198 8.46 -10.93 -1.21
C SER A 198 9.04 -9.51 -1.17
N ALA A 199 8.25 -8.51 -1.48
CA ALA A 199 8.63 -7.13 -1.18
C ALA A 199 8.50 -6.88 0.33
N VAL A 200 9.40 -6.06 0.89
CA VAL A 200 9.37 -5.65 2.29
C VAL A 200 8.89 -4.21 2.40
N GLY A 201 7.94 -3.98 3.29
CA GLY A 201 7.43 -2.64 3.59
C GLY A 201 6.37 -2.18 2.60
N ALA A 202 5.11 -2.32 2.97
CA ALA A 202 4.02 -1.62 2.31
C ALA A 202 4.10 -0.12 2.61
N ALA A 203 3.54 0.71 1.74
CA ALA A 203 3.37 2.14 1.97
C ALA A 203 1.94 2.42 2.43
N GLY A 204 1.78 3.26 3.45
CA GLY A 204 0.49 3.53 4.08
C GLY A 204 -0.55 4.17 3.17
N GLU A 205 -0.11 4.76 2.07
CA GLU A 205 -0.98 5.36 1.07
C GLU A 205 -1.91 4.35 0.40
N LEU A 206 -1.43 3.11 0.17
CA LEU A 206 -2.23 2.03 -0.38
C LEU A 206 -1.58 0.66 -0.11
N TYR A 207 -2.25 -0.16 0.65
CA TYR A 207 -1.91 -1.58 0.76
C TYR A 207 -3.14 -2.43 1.07
N ALA A 208 -3.07 -3.70 0.78
CA ALA A 208 -4.15 -4.64 1.04
C ALA A 208 -3.64 -5.87 1.78
N VAL A 209 -4.49 -6.43 2.63
CA VAL A 209 -4.16 -7.62 3.41
C VAL A 209 -5.31 -8.63 3.38
N ARG A 210 -4.97 -9.93 3.49
CA ARG A 210 -5.99 -10.91 3.90
C ARG A 210 -6.40 -10.59 5.34
N ARG A 211 -7.70 -10.41 5.58
CA ARG A 211 -8.21 -10.06 6.91
C ARG A 211 -7.76 -11.06 7.98
N GLU A 212 -7.73 -12.34 7.69
CA GLU A 212 -7.31 -13.40 8.61
C GLU A 212 -5.85 -13.30 9.07
N LEU A 213 -5.01 -12.63 8.26
CA LEU A 213 -3.59 -12.43 8.58
C LEU A 213 -3.33 -11.12 9.35
N TYR A 214 -4.33 -10.24 9.44
CA TYR A 214 -4.19 -8.99 10.20
C TYR A 214 -4.06 -9.30 11.69
N LYS A 215 -3.11 -8.64 12.34
CA LYS A 215 -2.96 -8.65 13.80
C LYS A 215 -3.08 -7.24 14.34
N HIS A 216 -3.83 -7.10 15.42
CA HIS A 216 -3.87 -5.84 16.14
C HIS A 216 -2.45 -5.45 16.57
N MET A 217 -2.14 -4.18 16.36
CA MET A 217 -0.86 -3.60 16.71
C MET A 217 -1.01 -2.70 17.94
N GLU A 218 0.08 -2.54 18.67
CA GLU A 218 0.12 -1.58 19.78
C GLU A 218 -0.09 -0.16 19.29
N LYS A 219 -0.78 0.67 20.06
CA LYS A 219 -1.07 2.07 19.72
C LYS A 219 0.17 2.93 19.50
N SER A 220 1.31 2.51 20.06
CA SER A 220 2.61 3.19 19.92
C SER A 220 3.30 2.96 18.59
N VAL A 221 2.79 2.05 17.73
CA VAL A 221 3.37 1.76 16.43
C VAL A 221 3.11 2.93 15.47
N LEU A 222 4.19 3.52 14.95
CA LEU A 222 4.13 4.66 14.02
C LEU A 222 4.09 4.24 12.54
N LEU A 223 4.69 3.08 12.20
CA LEU A 223 4.77 2.54 10.85
C LEU A 223 3.94 1.25 10.78
N ASP A 224 2.63 1.41 10.92
CA ASP A 224 1.67 0.30 10.98
C ASP A 224 1.66 -0.53 9.70
N ASP A 225 1.71 0.10 8.55
CA ASP A 225 1.81 -0.48 7.22
C ASP A 225 3.06 -1.36 7.04
N PHE A 226 4.22 -0.82 7.42
CA PHE A 226 5.49 -1.53 7.35
C PHE A 226 5.51 -2.75 8.29
N ILE A 227 5.14 -2.57 9.55
CA ILE A 227 5.12 -3.65 10.56
C ILE A 227 4.13 -4.74 10.16
N GLN A 228 2.92 -4.36 9.71
CA GLN A 228 1.89 -5.31 9.30
C GLN A 228 2.34 -6.15 8.09
N SER A 229 2.87 -5.50 7.05
CA SER A 229 3.36 -6.20 5.86
C SER A 229 4.53 -7.13 6.16
N MET A 230 5.45 -6.68 7.02
CA MET A 230 6.60 -7.50 7.46
C MET A 230 6.15 -8.73 8.25
N GLN A 231 5.22 -8.57 9.21
CA GLN A 231 4.69 -9.69 10.00
C GLN A 231 3.99 -10.73 9.12
N ILE A 232 3.34 -10.30 8.04
CA ILE A 232 2.69 -11.20 7.07
C ILE A 232 3.75 -11.94 6.24
N ALA A 233 4.77 -11.23 5.73
CA ALA A 233 5.83 -11.82 4.91
C ALA A 233 6.71 -12.83 5.67
N MET A 234 6.76 -12.75 7.00
CA MET A 234 7.55 -13.65 7.87
C MET A 234 6.81 -14.95 8.23
N ARG A 235 5.56 -15.15 7.80
CA ARG A 235 4.75 -16.35 8.04
C ARG A 235 4.78 -17.30 6.86
#